data_85386603d3c4e4085d2a997cf14fe21d
#
_entry.id   85386603d3c4e4085d2a997cf14fe21d
#
_cell.length_a   1.000
_cell.length_b   1.000
_cell.length_c   1.000
_cell.angle_alpha   90.00
_cell.angle_beta   90.00
_cell.angle_gamma   90.00
#
_symmetry.space_group_name_H-M   'P 1'
#
loop_
_entity.id
_entity.type
_entity.pdbx_description
1 polymer ?
#
loop_
_entity_poly.entity_id
_entity_poly.type
_entity_poly.pdbx_seq_one_letter_code
_entity_poly.pdbx_strand_id
1 'polypeptide(L)'
;MQLCGFEVDLDQPFFLIAGPCVIESEQLALDTAGTLKELTTALNIPFIYKSSFDKANRSSHETFRGLGLETGLKILDKVKQQIGVPVLTDVHEDTPLAEVASVVDVMQTPAFLCRQTNFIQQVAAQGIPVNIKKGQFLAPWDMVHVAKKAKATGNGQIMVCERGVSFGYNNLVSDMRSLAVMRDTGCPVVFDATHSVQLPGGQGTHSGGQREFVPVLARAAMAVGIAGLFMETHPNPAEAKSDGPNSWPLHRMQELLEVLLTIDRAVKSTPLIETTL
;
A
#
# COMPACT_ATOMS: atom_id res chain seq x y z
N MET A 1 -7.23 -15.91 1.46
CA MET A 1 -5.98 -15.99 0.65
C MET A 1 -4.79 -16.09 1.58
N GLN A 2 -3.82 -16.98 1.31
CA GLN A 2 -2.56 -17.00 2.06
C GLN A 2 -1.62 -15.91 1.55
N LEU A 3 -1.07 -15.10 2.45
CA LEU A 3 -0.17 -13.99 2.15
C LEU A 3 0.98 -13.98 3.17
N CYS A 4 2.21 -14.18 2.72
CA CYS A 4 3.42 -14.09 3.57
C CYS A 4 3.34 -14.86 4.91
N GLY A 5 2.65 -15.99 4.94
CA GLY A 5 2.51 -16.85 6.13
C GLY A 5 1.29 -16.57 7.02
N PHE A 6 0.43 -15.63 6.66
CA PHE A 6 -0.84 -15.36 7.34
C PHE A 6 -2.04 -15.40 6.39
N GLU A 7 -3.20 -15.65 6.92
CA GLU A 7 -4.45 -15.66 6.16
C GLU A 7 -5.01 -14.25 6.01
N VAL A 8 -5.50 -13.94 4.81
CA VAL A 8 -6.07 -12.64 4.47
C VAL A 8 -7.44 -12.83 3.86
N ASP A 9 -8.45 -12.31 4.52
CA ASP A 9 -9.82 -12.24 4.03
C ASP A 9 -10.57 -11.12 4.75
N LEU A 10 -11.81 -10.90 4.38
CA LEU A 10 -12.66 -9.86 4.96
C LEU A 10 -13.09 -10.18 6.40
N ASP A 11 -13.13 -11.45 6.78
CA ASP A 11 -13.44 -11.94 8.14
C ASP A 11 -12.20 -12.05 9.04
N GLN A 12 -10.99 -11.96 8.48
CA GLN A 12 -9.74 -11.97 9.23
C GLN A 12 -9.38 -10.57 9.76
N PRO A 13 -8.63 -10.44 10.86
CA PRO A 13 -8.08 -9.16 11.30
C PRO A 13 -7.35 -8.47 10.15
N PHE A 14 -7.46 -7.14 10.06
CA PHE A 14 -6.75 -6.45 8.99
C PHE A 14 -5.24 -6.60 9.12
N PHE A 15 -4.54 -6.65 7.98
CA PHE A 15 -3.09 -6.59 7.94
C PHE A 15 -2.60 -5.17 7.59
N LEU A 16 -1.39 -4.84 8.02
CA LEU A 16 -0.77 -3.55 7.76
C LEU A 16 0.35 -3.66 6.72
N ILE A 17 0.31 -2.80 5.71
CA ILE A 17 1.45 -2.51 4.82
C ILE A 17 1.96 -1.12 5.21
N ALA A 18 3.17 -1.00 5.76
CA ALA A 18 3.69 0.31 6.16
C ALA A 18 5.21 0.41 6.07
N GLY A 19 5.68 1.66 5.92
CA GLY A 19 7.09 2.03 5.87
C GLY A 19 7.28 3.40 5.22
N PRO A 20 8.52 3.88 5.08
CA PRO A 20 8.82 5.12 4.38
C PRO A 20 8.44 5.05 2.91
N CYS A 21 7.99 6.16 2.34
CA CYS A 21 7.61 6.26 0.93
C CYS A 21 8.69 5.73 -0.01
N VAL A 22 9.94 6.09 0.26
CA VAL A 22 11.15 5.70 -0.51
C VAL A 22 12.26 5.30 0.44
N ILE A 23 13.14 4.41 0.02
CA ILE A 23 14.36 4.05 0.77
C ILE A 23 15.31 5.24 0.75
N GLU A 24 15.54 5.87 1.90
CA GLU A 24 16.42 7.02 2.07
C GLU A 24 17.80 6.65 2.54
N SER A 25 17.88 5.66 3.43
CA SER A 25 19.10 5.02 3.92
C SER A 25 18.80 3.64 4.49
N GLU A 26 19.85 2.81 4.64
CA GLU A 26 19.75 1.50 5.27
C GLU A 26 19.31 1.62 6.74
N GLN A 27 19.93 2.53 7.49
CA GLN A 27 19.63 2.71 8.91
C GLN A 27 18.17 3.10 9.13
N LEU A 28 17.66 4.08 8.38
CA LEU A 28 16.26 4.51 8.49
C LEU A 28 15.28 3.36 8.14
N ALA A 29 15.62 2.54 7.15
CA ALA A 29 14.81 1.39 6.77
C ALA A 29 14.74 0.35 7.90
N LEU A 30 15.89 -0.01 8.49
CA LEU A 30 15.97 -0.99 9.58
C LEU A 30 15.28 -0.49 10.84
N ASP A 31 15.53 0.76 11.27
CA ASP A 31 14.94 1.34 12.47
C ASP A 31 13.41 1.46 12.35
N THR A 32 12.93 1.91 11.19
CA THR A 32 11.50 2.02 10.95
C THR A 32 10.82 0.65 10.89
N ALA A 33 11.42 -0.32 10.21
CA ALA A 33 10.90 -1.68 10.15
C ALA A 33 10.89 -2.35 11.52
N GLY A 34 11.94 -2.18 12.33
CA GLY A 34 12.04 -2.69 13.70
C GLY A 34 10.93 -2.14 14.58
N THR A 35 10.76 -0.80 14.60
CA THR A 35 9.70 -0.13 15.35
C THR A 35 8.31 -0.63 14.94
N LEU A 36 8.03 -0.71 13.63
CA LEU A 36 6.75 -1.20 13.12
C LEU A 36 6.50 -2.66 13.50
N LYS A 37 7.54 -3.52 13.44
CA LYS A 37 7.43 -4.92 13.88
C LYS A 37 7.06 -5.03 15.35
N GLU A 38 7.72 -4.29 16.23
CA GLU A 38 7.44 -4.29 17.66
C GLU A 38 5.99 -3.88 17.92
N LEU A 39 5.53 -2.78 17.35
CA LEU A 39 4.16 -2.28 17.48
C LEU A 39 3.12 -3.28 16.98
N THR A 40 3.32 -3.81 15.78
CA THR A 40 2.35 -4.73 15.15
C THR A 40 2.32 -6.08 15.86
N THR A 41 3.45 -6.57 16.36
CA THR A 41 3.52 -7.79 17.18
C THR A 41 2.76 -7.62 18.49
N ALA A 42 2.94 -6.49 19.19
CA ALA A 42 2.23 -6.20 20.44
C ALA A 42 0.70 -6.09 20.22
N LEU A 43 0.27 -5.65 19.06
CA LEU A 43 -1.15 -5.48 18.70
C LEU A 43 -1.75 -6.70 17.97
N ASN A 44 -0.95 -7.75 17.69
CA ASN A 44 -1.35 -8.90 16.88
C ASN A 44 -1.86 -8.50 15.47
N ILE A 45 -1.20 -7.54 14.82
CA ILE A 45 -1.51 -7.13 13.44
C ILE A 45 -0.50 -7.78 12.51
N PRO A 46 -0.90 -8.59 11.49
CA PRO A 46 0.00 -9.06 10.46
C PRO A 46 0.62 -7.87 9.71
N PHE A 47 1.92 -7.92 9.46
CA PHE A 47 2.66 -6.76 8.97
C PHE A 47 3.55 -7.09 7.78
N ILE A 48 3.55 -6.19 6.80
CA ILE A 48 4.45 -6.20 5.63
C ILE A 48 5.16 -4.84 5.59
N TYR A 49 6.49 -4.84 5.65
CA TYR A 49 7.26 -3.62 5.48
C TYR A 49 7.25 -3.17 4.03
N LYS A 50 6.99 -1.89 3.78
CA LYS A 50 6.99 -1.31 2.43
C LYS A 50 7.95 -0.14 2.32
N SER A 51 8.81 -0.16 1.30
CA SER A 51 9.51 1.03 0.83
C SER A 51 9.90 0.87 -0.64
N SER A 52 9.96 1.98 -1.39
CA SER A 52 10.29 1.94 -2.82
C SER A 52 11.78 2.18 -3.04
N PHE A 53 12.40 1.41 -3.92
CA PHE A 53 13.79 1.64 -4.34
C PHE A 53 13.92 2.79 -5.36
N ASP A 54 12.84 3.07 -6.10
CA ASP A 54 12.73 4.15 -7.08
C ASP A 54 11.33 4.77 -7.08
N LYS A 55 11.25 6.05 -7.36
CA LYS A 55 10.02 6.83 -7.60
C LYS A 55 10.01 7.32 -9.05
N ALA A 56 9.66 6.42 -9.99
CA ALA A 56 9.72 6.67 -11.42
C ALA A 56 8.75 7.77 -11.92
N ASN A 57 7.67 8.06 -11.17
CA ASN A 57 6.60 8.98 -11.56
C ASN A 57 6.70 10.38 -10.89
N ARG A 58 7.90 10.86 -10.60
CA ARG A 58 8.11 12.20 -10.03
C ARG A 58 7.62 13.31 -10.96
N SER A 59 7.03 14.36 -10.38
CA SER A 59 6.61 15.56 -11.12
C SER A 59 7.80 16.37 -11.66
N SER A 60 8.94 16.36 -10.97
CA SER A 60 10.18 17.01 -11.40
C SER A 60 11.31 16.00 -11.47
N HIS A 61 12.14 16.08 -12.51
CA HIS A 61 13.32 15.24 -12.69
C HIS A 61 14.45 15.52 -11.67
N GLU A 62 14.41 16.68 -11.00
CA GLU A 62 15.39 17.08 -9.99
C GLU A 62 15.09 16.51 -8.60
N THR A 63 13.89 15.93 -8.38
CA THR A 63 13.52 15.40 -7.08
C THR A 63 14.16 14.05 -6.80
N PHE A 64 14.41 13.77 -5.51
CA PHE A 64 15.00 12.51 -5.09
C PHE A 64 14.13 11.32 -5.53
N ARG A 65 14.71 10.41 -6.30
CA ARG A 65 14.01 9.22 -6.81
C ARG A 65 14.17 7.97 -5.95
N GLY A 66 15.21 7.90 -5.16
CA GLY A 66 15.60 6.70 -4.40
C GLY A 66 17.09 6.39 -4.55
N LEU A 67 17.49 5.25 -3.99
CA LEU A 67 18.89 4.78 -4.04
C LEU A 67 19.17 3.88 -5.26
N GLY A 68 18.17 3.66 -6.10
CA GLY A 68 18.25 2.76 -7.26
C GLY A 68 18.01 1.29 -6.89
N LEU A 69 17.87 0.47 -7.93
CA LEU A 69 17.46 -0.93 -7.81
C LEU A 69 18.41 -1.75 -6.94
N GLU A 70 19.69 -1.82 -7.30
CA GLU A 70 20.68 -2.69 -6.63
C GLU A 70 20.81 -2.39 -5.14
N THR A 71 20.99 -1.10 -4.80
CA THR A 71 21.12 -0.67 -3.40
C THR A 71 19.80 -0.88 -2.65
N GLY A 72 18.69 -0.54 -3.28
CA GLY A 72 17.36 -0.69 -2.67
C GLY A 72 17.02 -2.14 -2.37
N LEU A 73 17.29 -3.08 -3.29
CA LEU A 73 17.05 -4.51 -3.06
C LEU A 73 17.96 -5.07 -1.95
N LYS A 74 19.23 -4.67 -1.88
CA LYS A 74 20.12 -5.06 -0.76
C LYS A 74 19.58 -4.59 0.59
N ILE A 75 19.02 -3.39 0.66
CA ILE A 75 18.43 -2.87 1.91
C ILE A 75 17.15 -3.63 2.27
N LEU A 76 16.27 -3.90 1.29
CA LEU A 76 15.05 -4.68 1.52
C LEU A 76 15.38 -6.11 1.98
N ASP A 77 16.38 -6.75 1.38
CA ASP A 77 16.85 -8.06 1.84
C ASP A 77 17.36 -8.00 3.28
N LYS A 78 18.13 -6.98 3.66
CA LYS A 78 18.57 -6.79 5.04
C LYS A 78 17.40 -6.61 6.00
N VAL A 79 16.39 -5.81 5.66
CA VAL A 79 15.16 -5.68 6.46
C VAL A 79 14.51 -7.06 6.65
N LYS A 80 14.35 -7.82 5.58
CA LYS A 80 13.80 -9.17 5.63
C LYS A 80 14.59 -10.10 6.52
N GLN A 81 15.91 -10.14 6.39
CA GLN A 81 16.78 -11.06 7.13
C GLN A 81 16.98 -10.65 8.60
N GLN A 82 17.20 -9.37 8.87
CA GLN A 82 17.55 -8.89 10.21
C GLN A 82 16.32 -8.59 11.07
N ILE A 83 15.29 -7.98 10.48
CA ILE A 83 14.06 -7.65 11.20
C ILE A 83 13.10 -8.86 11.15
N GLY A 84 13.15 -9.70 10.11
CA GLY A 84 12.32 -10.89 9.99
C GLY A 84 10.86 -10.56 9.70
N VAL A 85 10.63 -9.62 8.78
CA VAL A 85 9.30 -9.24 8.27
C VAL A 85 9.24 -9.39 6.76
N PRO A 86 8.09 -9.72 6.17
CA PRO A 86 7.92 -9.66 4.72
C PRO A 86 8.12 -8.25 4.20
N VAL A 87 8.65 -8.14 2.98
CA VAL A 87 8.95 -6.86 2.34
C VAL A 87 8.20 -6.67 1.02
N LEU A 88 7.76 -5.44 0.78
CA LEU A 88 7.05 -5.01 -0.41
C LEU A 88 7.74 -3.80 -1.05
N THR A 89 7.83 -3.79 -2.38
CA THR A 89 8.30 -2.62 -3.14
C THR A 89 7.48 -2.37 -4.39
N ASP A 90 7.49 -1.13 -4.88
CA ASP A 90 6.91 -0.78 -6.18
C ASP A 90 7.80 -1.26 -7.32
N VAL A 91 7.18 -1.68 -8.42
CA VAL A 91 7.84 -2.03 -9.68
C VAL A 91 7.30 -1.17 -10.82
N HIS A 92 8.13 -0.92 -11.84
CA HIS A 92 7.81 -0.04 -12.97
C HIS A 92 8.04 -0.75 -14.30
N GLU A 93 7.82 -0.06 -15.43
CA GLU A 93 7.84 -0.65 -16.77
C GLU A 93 9.22 -1.21 -17.17
N ASP A 94 10.29 -0.58 -16.69
CA ASP A 94 11.69 -0.94 -16.97
C ASP A 94 12.33 -1.80 -15.85
N THR A 95 11.55 -2.19 -14.83
CA THR A 95 12.07 -2.95 -13.70
C THR A 95 12.40 -4.39 -14.12
N PRO A 96 13.59 -4.94 -13.80
CA PRO A 96 13.90 -6.35 -13.97
C PRO A 96 13.11 -7.19 -12.94
N LEU A 97 11.88 -7.54 -13.29
CA LEU A 97 10.88 -8.13 -12.38
C LEU A 97 11.36 -9.42 -11.71
N ALA A 98 12.07 -10.28 -12.43
CA ALA A 98 12.59 -11.53 -11.88
C ALA A 98 13.63 -11.28 -10.77
N GLU A 99 14.48 -10.27 -10.90
CA GLU A 99 15.45 -9.86 -9.90
C GLU A 99 14.72 -9.35 -8.64
N VAL A 100 13.74 -8.48 -8.81
CA VAL A 100 12.93 -7.98 -7.68
C VAL A 100 12.19 -9.14 -6.98
N ALA A 101 11.55 -10.03 -7.75
CA ALA A 101 10.82 -11.17 -7.21
C ALA A 101 11.69 -12.16 -6.42
N SER A 102 13.00 -12.21 -6.71
CA SER A 102 13.94 -13.05 -5.95
C SER A 102 14.24 -12.53 -4.55
N VAL A 103 13.95 -11.26 -4.26
CA VAL A 103 14.25 -10.58 -3.00
C VAL A 103 12.98 -10.31 -2.19
N VAL A 104 11.98 -9.69 -2.81
CA VAL A 104 10.78 -9.23 -2.09
C VAL A 104 9.70 -10.30 -1.99
N ASP A 105 8.83 -10.17 -1.00
CA ASP A 105 7.72 -11.10 -0.77
C ASP A 105 6.45 -10.66 -1.50
N VAL A 106 6.33 -9.35 -1.78
CA VAL A 106 5.17 -8.76 -2.48
C VAL A 106 5.66 -7.70 -3.45
N MET A 107 5.17 -7.73 -4.69
CA MET A 107 5.32 -6.60 -5.61
C MET A 107 4.10 -5.70 -5.60
N GLN A 108 4.31 -4.40 -5.85
CA GLN A 108 3.23 -3.44 -5.99
C GLN A 108 3.27 -2.77 -7.36
N THR A 109 2.12 -2.74 -8.04
CA THR A 109 2.00 -1.95 -9.26
C THR A 109 1.48 -0.55 -8.95
N PRO A 110 2.14 0.52 -9.43
CA PRO A 110 1.72 1.88 -9.16
C PRO A 110 0.40 2.21 -9.86
N ALA A 111 -0.32 3.19 -9.31
CA ALA A 111 -1.67 3.56 -9.76
C ALA A 111 -1.73 3.94 -11.24
N PHE A 112 -0.75 4.66 -11.77
CA PHE A 112 -0.75 5.09 -13.17
C PHE A 112 -0.65 3.94 -14.16
N LEU A 113 -0.05 2.81 -13.76
CA LEU A 113 0.17 1.65 -14.63
C LEU A 113 -0.91 0.56 -14.49
N CYS A 114 -1.94 0.79 -13.68
CA CYS A 114 -2.95 -0.22 -13.36
C CYS A 114 -3.73 -0.74 -14.58
N ARG A 115 -3.80 0.00 -15.69
CA ARG A 115 -4.46 -0.42 -16.92
C ARG A 115 -3.55 -1.05 -17.97
N GLN A 116 -2.24 -0.99 -17.80
CA GLN A 116 -1.26 -1.53 -18.76
C GLN A 116 -1.28 -3.05 -18.73
N THR A 117 -1.94 -3.68 -19.70
CA THR A 117 -2.22 -5.13 -19.71
C THR A 117 -0.94 -5.94 -19.61
N ASN A 118 0.04 -5.67 -20.47
CA ASN A 118 1.30 -6.41 -20.51
C ASN A 118 2.07 -6.27 -19.20
N PHE A 119 2.13 -5.05 -18.63
CA PHE A 119 2.81 -4.80 -17.37
C PHE A 119 2.16 -5.57 -16.21
N ILE A 120 0.84 -5.47 -16.05
CA ILE A 120 0.10 -6.20 -15.01
C ILE A 120 0.31 -7.72 -15.12
N GLN A 121 0.27 -8.26 -16.35
CA GLN A 121 0.51 -9.68 -16.57
C GLN A 121 1.96 -10.09 -16.29
N GLN A 122 2.93 -9.30 -16.71
CA GLN A 122 4.35 -9.56 -16.45
C GLN A 122 4.68 -9.56 -14.95
N VAL A 123 4.11 -8.61 -14.19
CA VAL A 123 4.28 -8.56 -12.73
C VAL A 123 3.63 -9.77 -12.07
N ALA A 124 2.38 -10.09 -12.43
CA ALA A 124 1.67 -11.23 -11.85
C ALA A 124 2.31 -12.59 -12.22
N ALA A 125 2.89 -12.69 -13.41
CA ALA A 125 3.57 -13.91 -13.89
C ALA A 125 4.84 -14.27 -13.10
N GLN A 126 5.35 -13.37 -12.23
CA GLN A 126 6.47 -13.69 -11.35
C GLN A 126 6.08 -14.68 -10.23
N GLY A 127 4.80 -14.95 -10.03
CA GLY A 127 4.30 -15.99 -9.12
C GLY A 127 4.31 -15.63 -7.64
N ILE A 128 4.71 -14.42 -7.27
CA ILE A 128 4.61 -13.91 -5.89
C ILE A 128 3.37 -12.98 -5.74
N PRO A 129 2.92 -12.70 -4.51
CA PRO A 129 1.81 -11.80 -4.23
C PRO A 129 1.97 -10.42 -4.89
N VAL A 130 0.87 -9.86 -5.39
CA VAL A 130 0.85 -8.53 -6.03
C VAL A 130 -0.22 -7.65 -5.42
N ASN A 131 0.16 -6.43 -4.98
CA ASN A 131 -0.77 -5.37 -4.60
C ASN A 131 -0.96 -4.39 -5.76
N ILE A 132 -2.15 -4.33 -6.33
CA ILE A 132 -2.46 -3.49 -7.48
C ILE A 132 -3.14 -2.20 -7.01
N LYS A 133 -2.43 -1.07 -7.10
CA LYS A 133 -3.00 0.25 -6.80
C LYS A 133 -4.00 0.66 -7.87
N LYS A 134 -5.23 1.02 -7.47
CA LYS A 134 -6.23 1.57 -8.38
C LYS A 134 -5.80 2.96 -8.85
N GLY A 135 -5.85 3.21 -10.16
CA GLY A 135 -5.59 4.53 -10.73
C GLY A 135 -6.61 5.56 -10.26
N GLN A 136 -6.15 6.81 -10.08
CA GLN A 136 -6.99 7.95 -9.70
C GLN A 136 -8.06 8.28 -10.75
N PHE A 137 -7.87 7.80 -11.97
CA PHE A 137 -8.76 7.96 -13.12
C PHE A 137 -9.72 6.78 -13.33
N LEU A 138 -9.57 5.70 -12.55
CA LEU A 138 -10.27 4.44 -12.75
C LEU A 138 -11.48 4.32 -11.82
N ALA A 139 -12.61 3.92 -12.38
CA ALA A 139 -13.78 3.57 -11.58
C ALA A 139 -13.57 2.27 -10.80
N PRO A 140 -14.13 2.11 -9.59
CA PRO A 140 -13.88 0.93 -8.75
C PRO A 140 -14.35 -0.38 -9.39
N TRP A 141 -15.46 -0.39 -10.13
CA TRP A 141 -15.95 -1.57 -10.86
C TRP A 141 -15.04 -2.03 -12.00
N ASP A 142 -14.23 -1.15 -12.57
CA ASP A 142 -13.25 -1.51 -13.60
C ASP A 142 -12.06 -2.32 -13.03
N MET A 143 -11.88 -2.31 -11.71
CA MET A 143 -10.84 -3.14 -11.06
C MET A 143 -11.07 -4.64 -11.24
N VAL A 144 -12.30 -5.08 -11.50
CA VAL A 144 -12.60 -6.47 -11.88
C VAL A 144 -11.80 -6.88 -13.13
N HIS A 145 -11.72 -6.00 -14.12
CA HIS A 145 -10.96 -6.27 -15.35
C HIS A 145 -9.45 -6.27 -15.10
N VAL A 146 -8.96 -5.39 -14.24
CA VAL A 146 -7.54 -5.36 -13.86
C VAL A 146 -7.15 -6.64 -13.12
N ALA A 147 -7.94 -7.04 -12.11
CA ALA A 147 -7.72 -8.28 -11.37
C ALA A 147 -7.77 -9.53 -12.27
N LYS A 148 -8.72 -9.58 -13.23
CA LYS A 148 -8.81 -10.68 -14.20
C LYS A 148 -7.56 -10.79 -15.07
N LYS A 149 -6.95 -9.66 -15.49
CA LYS A 149 -5.69 -9.68 -16.26
C LYS A 149 -4.54 -10.30 -15.44
N ALA A 150 -4.42 -9.94 -14.18
CA ALA A 150 -3.40 -10.50 -13.28
C ALA A 150 -3.65 -11.99 -13.05
N LYS A 151 -4.88 -12.37 -12.69
CA LYS A 151 -5.26 -13.78 -12.42
C LYS A 151 -5.14 -14.69 -13.65
N ALA A 152 -5.24 -14.14 -14.86
CA ALA A 152 -5.06 -14.90 -16.12
C ALA A 152 -3.66 -15.50 -16.28
N THR A 153 -2.66 -15.07 -15.51
CA THR A 153 -1.32 -15.66 -15.46
C THR A 153 -1.23 -16.93 -14.62
N GLY A 154 -2.31 -17.30 -13.93
CA GLY A 154 -2.34 -18.39 -12.94
C GLY A 154 -2.02 -17.94 -11.52
N ASN A 155 -1.64 -16.67 -11.29
CA ASN A 155 -1.38 -16.14 -9.96
C ASN A 155 -2.69 -15.75 -9.26
N GLY A 156 -3.04 -16.49 -8.20
CA GLY A 156 -4.22 -16.23 -7.35
C GLY A 156 -3.95 -15.24 -6.21
N GLN A 157 -2.71 -14.83 -5.97
CA GLN A 157 -2.31 -13.99 -4.84
C GLN A 157 -2.34 -12.49 -5.21
N ILE A 158 -3.50 -12.01 -5.60
CA ILE A 158 -3.71 -10.62 -6.04
C ILE A 158 -4.53 -9.87 -5.00
N MET A 159 -4.04 -8.71 -4.60
CA MET A 159 -4.74 -7.71 -3.79
C MET A 159 -5.06 -6.49 -4.65
N VAL A 160 -6.12 -5.77 -4.32
CA VAL A 160 -6.52 -4.51 -4.98
C VAL A 160 -6.56 -3.38 -3.95
N CYS A 161 -5.97 -2.23 -4.29
CA CYS A 161 -5.76 -1.15 -3.34
C CYS A 161 -6.43 0.15 -3.80
N GLU A 162 -7.40 0.64 -3.02
CA GLU A 162 -8.02 1.96 -3.19
C GLU A 162 -7.11 3.06 -2.64
N ARG A 163 -7.00 4.19 -3.36
CA ARG A 163 -6.16 5.33 -2.97
C ARG A 163 -6.74 6.70 -3.36
N GLY A 164 -8.03 6.77 -3.60
CA GLY A 164 -8.72 7.97 -4.04
C GLY A 164 -8.81 8.11 -5.56
N VAL A 165 -9.72 8.95 -5.98
CA VAL A 165 -10.00 9.31 -7.37
C VAL A 165 -9.84 10.81 -7.55
N SER A 166 -9.36 11.24 -8.73
CA SER A 166 -9.21 12.65 -9.07
C SER A 166 -10.56 13.36 -9.05
N PHE A 167 -10.63 14.47 -8.34
CA PHE A 167 -11.83 15.31 -8.23
C PHE A 167 -11.46 16.76 -8.47
N GLY A 168 -11.57 17.20 -9.73
CA GLY A 168 -11.00 18.45 -10.17
C GLY A 168 -9.47 18.39 -10.30
N TYR A 169 -8.81 19.56 -10.24
CA TYR A 169 -7.36 19.68 -10.29
C TYR A 169 -6.74 19.52 -8.90
N ASN A 170 -5.62 18.83 -8.82
CA ASN A 170 -4.77 18.73 -7.62
C ASN A 170 -5.50 18.26 -6.35
N ASN A 171 -6.60 17.54 -6.48
CA ASN A 171 -7.39 17.03 -5.37
C ASN A 171 -7.84 15.59 -5.59
N LEU A 172 -8.02 14.86 -4.50
CA LEU A 172 -8.53 13.49 -4.49
C LEU A 172 -9.73 13.40 -3.55
N VAL A 173 -10.67 12.51 -3.90
CA VAL A 173 -11.78 12.12 -3.04
C VAL A 173 -11.76 10.60 -2.90
N SER A 174 -11.97 10.10 -1.69
CA SER A 174 -12.17 8.68 -1.42
C SER A 174 -13.66 8.39 -1.31
N ASP A 175 -14.19 7.69 -2.29
CA ASP A 175 -15.54 7.14 -2.23
C ASP A 175 -15.50 5.83 -1.43
N MET A 176 -16.03 5.84 -0.21
CA MET A 176 -16.02 4.66 0.65
C MET A 176 -16.81 3.49 0.06
N ARG A 177 -17.77 3.74 -0.83
CA ARG A 177 -18.48 2.68 -1.57
C ARG A 177 -17.54 1.89 -2.48
N SER A 178 -16.44 2.49 -2.94
CA SER A 178 -15.47 1.82 -3.79
C SER A 178 -14.86 0.58 -3.12
N LEU A 179 -14.72 0.59 -1.80
CA LEU A 179 -14.20 -0.56 -1.04
C LEU A 179 -15.16 -1.75 -1.11
N ALA A 180 -16.46 -1.51 -0.98
CA ALA A 180 -17.47 -2.56 -1.15
C ALA A 180 -17.52 -3.07 -2.60
N VAL A 181 -17.55 -2.16 -3.60
CA VAL A 181 -17.55 -2.50 -5.03
C VAL A 181 -16.32 -3.33 -5.42
N MET A 182 -15.14 -2.99 -4.89
CA MET A 182 -13.91 -3.71 -5.22
C MET A 182 -13.86 -5.14 -4.67
N ARG A 183 -14.74 -5.52 -3.74
CA ARG A 183 -14.91 -6.93 -3.29
C ARG A 183 -15.33 -7.84 -4.44
N ASP A 184 -16.03 -7.32 -5.47
CA ASP A 184 -16.44 -8.06 -6.67
C ASP A 184 -15.24 -8.57 -7.50
N THR A 185 -14.04 -8.05 -7.26
CA THR A 185 -12.80 -8.59 -7.84
C THR A 185 -12.48 -10.00 -7.34
N GLY A 186 -13.06 -10.41 -6.20
CA GLY A 186 -12.70 -11.61 -5.47
C GLY A 186 -11.25 -11.59 -4.98
N CYS A 187 -10.72 -10.38 -4.70
CA CYS A 187 -9.40 -10.13 -4.14
C CYS A 187 -9.52 -9.43 -2.79
N PRO A 188 -8.60 -9.63 -1.85
CA PRO A 188 -8.52 -8.80 -0.66
C PRO A 188 -8.41 -7.32 -1.03
N VAL A 189 -9.24 -6.48 -0.40
CA VAL A 189 -9.28 -5.04 -0.62
C VAL A 189 -8.40 -4.35 0.42
N VAL A 190 -7.44 -3.57 -0.07
CA VAL A 190 -6.54 -2.74 0.74
C VAL A 190 -6.95 -1.28 0.59
N PHE A 191 -6.95 -0.52 1.66
CA PHE A 191 -7.14 0.93 1.62
C PHE A 191 -5.83 1.66 1.91
N ASP A 192 -5.41 2.54 1.02
CA ASP A 192 -4.26 3.42 1.20
C ASP A 192 -4.70 4.74 1.84
N ALA A 193 -4.51 4.84 3.14
CA ALA A 193 -4.94 6.01 3.90
C ALA A 193 -4.06 7.25 3.65
N THR A 194 -2.78 7.06 3.30
CA THR A 194 -1.84 8.17 3.13
C THR A 194 -1.88 8.79 1.75
N HIS A 195 -2.02 7.99 0.68
CA HIS A 195 -2.17 8.55 -0.67
C HIS A 195 -3.59 9.06 -0.95
N SER A 196 -4.59 8.63 -0.19
CA SER A 196 -5.96 9.16 -0.30
C SER A 196 -6.09 10.63 0.11
N VAL A 197 -5.14 11.16 0.88
CA VAL A 197 -5.08 12.57 1.31
C VAL A 197 -4.01 13.37 0.59
N GLN A 198 -3.40 12.81 -0.45
CA GLN A 198 -2.42 13.50 -1.29
C GLN A 198 -3.09 14.58 -2.13
N LEU A 199 -2.39 15.71 -2.33
CA LEU A 199 -2.76 16.75 -3.27
C LEU A 199 -1.78 16.69 -4.45
N PRO A 200 -2.08 15.95 -5.52
CA PRO A 200 -1.15 15.71 -6.63
C PRO A 200 -0.72 17.01 -7.29
N GLY A 201 0.60 17.28 -7.35
CA GLY A 201 1.13 18.52 -7.94
C GLY A 201 0.75 19.80 -7.19
N GLY A 202 0.17 19.71 -5.99
CA GLY A 202 -0.35 20.87 -5.26
C GLY A 202 0.70 21.87 -4.79
N GLN A 203 1.99 21.53 -4.86
CA GLN A 203 3.12 22.41 -4.54
C GLN A 203 4.06 22.64 -5.74
N GLY A 204 3.54 22.51 -6.96
CA GLY A 204 4.30 22.73 -8.19
C GLY A 204 5.24 21.58 -8.52
N THR A 205 6.41 21.51 -7.90
CA THR A 205 7.43 20.48 -8.16
C THR A 205 7.18 19.16 -7.40
N HIS A 206 6.32 19.16 -6.40
CA HIS A 206 5.97 17.98 -5.60
C HIS A 206 4.52 17.99 -5.13
N SER A 207 4.04 16.86 -4.70
CA SER A 207 2.69 16.71 -4.15
C SER A 207 2.58 17.33 -2.77
N GLY A 208 1.47 18.03 -2.50
CA GLY A 208 1.03 18.36 -1.16
C GLY A 208 0.30 17.18 -0.51
N GLY A 209 -0.17 17.38 0.72
CA GLY A 209 -0.96 16.38 1.45
C GLY A 209 -1.66 16.98 2.65
N GLN A 210 -2.72 16.33 3.08
CA GLN A 210 -3.56 16.71 4.21
C GLN A 210 -3.55 15.61 5.27
N ARG A 211 -2.39 15.41 5.90
CA ARG A 211 -2.12 14.35 6.89
C ARG A 211 -3.18 14.25 7.98
N GLU A 212 -3.77 15.37 8.37
CA GLU A 212 -4.81 15.44 9.38
C GLU A 212 -6.05 14.60 9.05
N PHE A 213 -6.28 14.29 7.77
CA PHE A 213 -7.38 13.44 7.35
C PHE A 213 -7.02 11.95 7.24
N VAL A 214 -5.76 11.56 7.38
CA VAL A 214 -5.36 10.14 7.39
C VAL A 214 -6.17 9.33 8.42
N PRO A 215 -6.24 9.72 9.71
CA PRO A 215 -7.03 8.96 10.69
C PRO A 215 -8.54 9.03 10.43
N VAL A 216 -9.04 10.06 9.78
CA VAL A 216 -10.46 10.18 9.42
C VAL A 216 -10.82 9.13 8.36
N LEU A 217 -10.06 9.09 7.26
CA LEU A 217 -10.30 8.15 6.17
C LEU A 217 -9.97 6.70 6.55
N ALA A 218 -8.92 6.47 7.34
CA ALA A 218 -8.58 5.15 7.83
C ALA A 218 -9.72 4.55 8.69
N ARG A 219 -10.30 5.33 9.61
CA ARG A 219 -11.46 4.89 10.40
C ARG A 219 -12.68 4.60 9.53
N ALA A 220 -12.96 5.45 8.54
CA ALA A 220 -14.07 5.25 7.62
C ALA A 220 -13.89 3.94 6.81
N ALA A 221 -12.68 3.68 6.30
CA ALA A 221 -12.38 2.46 5.57
C ALA A 221 -12.49 1.20 6.45
N MET A 222 -12.01 1.27 7.72
CA MET A 222 -12.21 0.17 8.67
C MET A 222 -13.69 -0.10 8.92
N ALA A 223 -14.51 0.95 9.04
CA ALA A 223 -15.95 0.82 9.25
C ALA A 223 -16.70 0.21 8.05
N VAL A 224 -16.19 0.39 6.84
CA VAL A 224 -16.70 -0.33 5.66
C VAL A 224 -16.31 -1.82 5.70
N GLY A 225 -15.18 -2.14 6.30
CA GLY A 225 -14.58 -3.48 6.29
C GLY A 225 -13.61 -3.65 5.13
N ILE A 226 -12.34 -3.71 5.45
CA ILE A 226 -11.21 -3.94 4.53
C ILE A 226 -10.36 -5.10 5.01
N ALA A 227 -9.65 -5.74 4.07
CA ALA A 227 -8.71 -6.81 4.42
C ALA A 227 -7.36 -6.25 4.89
N GLY A 228 -6.91 -5.12 4.33
CA GLY A 228 -5.62 -4.53 4.65
C GLY A 228 -5.62 -3.01 4.64
N LEU A 229 -4.71 -2.43 5.42
CA LEU A 229 -4.44 -0.99 5.47
C LEU A 229 -3.04 -0.73 4.94
N PHE A 230 -2.92 0.21 4.01
CA PHE A 230 -1.63 0.72 3.54
C PHE A 230 -1.39 2.12 4.13
N MET A 231 -0.20 2.32 4.70
CA MET A 231 0.18 3.62 5.27
C MET A 231 1.67 3.90 5.04
N GLU A 232 1.99 5.04 4.45
CA GLU A 232 3.35 5.55 4.50
C GLU A 232 3.59 6.24 5.85
N THR A 233 4.76 5.97 6.45
CA THR A 233 5.14 6.52 7.74
C THR A 233 6.61 6.90 7.76
N HIS A 234 6.95 7.93 8.53
CA HIS A 234 8.32 8.40 8.66
C HIS A 234 8.59 8.87 10.10
N PRO A 235 9.79 8.64 10.68
CA PRO A 235 10.15 9.14 12.00
C PRO A 235 9.98 10.65 12.14
N ASN A 236 10.40 11.40 11.12
CA ASN A 236 10.21 12.85 11.00
C ASN A 236 9.65 13.20 9.60
N PRO A 237 8.33 13.23 9.40
CA PRO A 237 7.74 13.49 8.09
C PRO A 237 8.14 14.82 7.43
N ALA A 238 8.57 15.80 8.21
CA ALA A 238 9.05 17.08 7.67
C ALA A 238 10.38 16.96 6.91
N GLU A 239 11.18 15.93 7.22
CA GLU A 239 12.47 15.64 6.58
C GLU A 239 12.38 14.55 5.50
N ALA A 240 11.20 13.92 5.35
CA ALA A 240 11.00 12.86 4.38
C ALA A 240 11.29 13.34 2.94
N LYS A 241 12.09 12.57 2.21
CA LYS A 241 12.49 12.88 0.82
C LYS A 241 11.36 12.63 -0.20
N SER A 242 10.27 11.98 0.24
CA SER A 242 9.08 11.72 -0.55
C SER A 242 7.85 11.73 0.31
N ASP A 243 6.76 12.34 -0.21
CA ASP A 243 5.41 12.31 0.37
C ASP A 243 5.33 12.73 1.85
N GLY A 244 6.29 13.53 2.32
CA GLY A 244 6.32 14.05 3.69
C GLY A 244 4.98 14.66 4.15
N PRO A 245 4.30 15.52 3.35
CA PRO A 245 3.04 16.14 3.74
C PRO A 245 1.90 15.17 4.06
N ASN A 246 1.89 13.98 3.49
CA ASN A 246 0.86 12.96 3.76
C ASN A 246 1.37 11.75 4.56
N SER A 247 2.69 11.60 4.77
CA SER A 247 3.24 10.53 5.60
C SER A 247 2.82 10.66 7.06
N TRP A 248 2.42 9.53 7.67
CA TRP A 248 2.04 9.50 9.08
C TRP A 248 3.29 9.51 9.98
N PRO A 249 3.30 10.28 11.11
CA PRO A 249 4.41 10.25 12.06
C PRO A 249 4.53 8.87 12.73
N LEU A 250 5.71 8.23 12.65
CA LEU A 250 5.94 6.89 13.16
C LEU A 250 5.61 6.78 14.66
N HIS A 251 5.98 7.78 15.46
CA HIS A 251 5.71 7.82 16.91
C HIS A 251 4.22 7.87 17.29
N ARG A 252 3.33 8.17 16.33
CA ARG A 252 1.87 8.17 16.51
C ARG A 252 1.19 6.94 15.91
N MET A 253 1.97 5.98 15.40
CA MET A 253 1.40 4.80 14.73
C MET A 253 0.60 3.92 15.69
N GLN A 254 1.12 3.69 16.90
CA GLN A 254 0.46 2.85 17.90
C GLN A 254 -0.94 3.39 18.26
N GLU A 255 -1.04 4.67 18.59
CA GLU A 255 -2.30 5.33 18.93
C GLU A 255 -3.36 5.14 17.84
N LEU A 256 -2.96 5.30 16.57
CA LEU A 256 -3.87 5.12 15.45
C LEU A 256 -4.29 3.65 15.28
N LEU A 257 -3.35 2.71 15.32
CA LEU A 257 -3.63 1.29 15.13
C LEU A 257 -4.55 0.72 16.21
N GLU A 258 -4.43 1.15 17.47
CA GLU A 258 -5.32 0.75 18.57
C GLU A 258 -6.79 1.16 18.31
N VAL A 259 -7.00 2.38 17.81
CA VAL A 259 -8.34 2.85 17.42
C VAL A 259 -8.87 2.03 16.25
N LEU A 260 -8.04 1.78 15.23
CA LEU A 260 -8.46 1.03 14.04
C LEU A 260 -8.78 -0.43 14.37
N LEU A 261 -8.03 -1.09 15.25
CA LEU A 261 -8.33 -2.44 15.73
C LEU A 261 -9.68 -2.54 16.43
N THR A 262 -10.04 -1.53 17.21
CA THR A 262 -11.35 -1.50 17.88
C THR A 262 -12.49 -1.49 16.86
N ILE A 263 -12.37 -0.68 15.81
CA ILE A 263 -13.35 -0.60 14.73
C ILE A 263 -13.39 -1.90 13.92
N ASP A 264 -12.23 -2.43 13.55
CA ASP A 264 -12.10 -3.67 12.76
C ASP A 264 -12.79 -4.84 13.45
N ARG A 265 -12.53 -5.02 14.75
CA ARG A 265 -13.19 -6.06 15.57
C ARG A 265 -14.70 -5.89 15.64
N ALA A 266 -15.17 -4.65 15.82
CA ALA A 266 -16.61 -4.38 15.87
C ALA A 266 -17.31 -4.70 14.54
N VAL A 267 -16.71 -4.32 13.42
CA VAL A 267 -17.26 -4.56 12.08
C VAL A 267 -17.25 -6.05 11.75
N LYS A 268 -16.14 -6.73 12.00
CA LYS A 268 -15.97 -8.17 11.66
C LYS A 268 -16.65 -9.13 12.63
N SER A 269 -17.22 -8.62 13.74
CA SER A 269 -18.00 -9.43 14.67
C SER A 269 -19.41 -9.80 14.14
N THR A 270 -19.85 -9.15 13.09
CA THR A 270 -21.17 -9.37 12.47
C THR A 270 -21.04 -9.46 10.95
N PRO A 271 -21.91 -10.25 10.28
CA PRO A 271 -21.92 -10.27 8.82
C PRO A 271 -22.20 -8.88 8.24
N LEU A 272 -21.55 -8.56 7.14
CA LEU A 272 -21.81 -7.34 6.40
C LEU A 272 -23.15 -7.45 5.68
N ILE A 273 -24.13 -6.65 6.09
CA ILE A 273 -25.54 -6.76 5.62
C ILE A 273 -25.64 -6.60 4.10
N GLU A 274 -24.83 -5.72 3.53
CA GLU A 274 -24.80 -5.46 2.09
C GLU A 274 -24.39 -6.67 1.23
N THR A 275 -23.75 -7.68 1.81
CA THR A 275 -23.36 -8.91 1.08
C THR A 275 -24.54 -9.87 0.87
N THR A 276 -25.70 -9.59 1.48
CA THR A 276 -26.91 -10.41 1.39
C THR A 276 -28.01 -9.74 0.58
N LEU A 277 -27.76 -8.56 0.03
CA LEU A 277 -28.66 -7.86 -0.88
C LEU A 277 -28.44 -8.34 -2.32
#